data_f9977bee63807328de07cb169a5ea65a
#
_entry.id   f9977bee63807328de07cb169a5ea65a
#
_cell.length_a   1.000
_cell.length_b   1.000
_cell.length_c   1.000
_cell.angle_alpha   90.00
_cell.angle_beta   90.00
_cell.angle_gamma   90.00
#
_symmetry.space_group_name_H-M   'P 1'
#
loop_
_entity.id
_entity.type
_entity.pdbx_description
1 polymer ?
#
loop_
_entity_poly.entity_id
_entity_poly.type
_entity_poly.pdbx_seq_one_letter_code
_entity_poly.pdbx_strand_id
1 'polypeptide(L)'
;RTWEEWFKCLDQLVDYLALNESRRLIIYVHNLGYEFQFIRKYFDWDKVFAIKQRRPVYALCRGLEFRCSLFLSNYSLEYIGKNLLYKYPVKKLVGDLDYSKIRHSKTPLTEQELAYCINDVKVVMSYIQEKIEQDGDITKIPLTNTGYVRNYCRKECFFEDIPEDDEEGRKRVLMNYRAIMK
;
A
#
# COMPACT_ATOMS: atom_id res chain seq x y z
N ARG A 1 16.27 -6.23 14.56
CA ARG A 1 14.94 -6.54 15.16
C ARG A 1 14.38 -5.39 16.00
N THR A 2 14.99 -4.21 15.92
CA THR A 2 14.55 -2.99 16.58
C THR A 2 14.09 -1.99 15.52
N TRP A 3 13.37 -0.96 15.93
CA TRP A 3 13.02 0.16 15.06
C TRP A 3 14.27 0.85 14.49
N GLU A 4 15.33 1.00 15.29
CA GLU A 4 16.60 1.59 14.87
C GLU A 4 17.26 0.79 13.73
N GLU A 5 17.32 -0.54 13.84
CA GLU A 5 17.83 -1.41 12.78
C GLU A 5 16.98 -1.32 11.52
N TRP A 6 15.66 -1.20 11.67
CA TRP A 6 14.75 -1.08 10.53
C TRP A 6 14.94 0.26 9.82
N PHE A 7 15.03 1.38 10.55
CA PHE A 7 15.30 2.70 9.95
C PHE A 7 16.65 2.71 9.26
N LYS A 8 17.69 2.16 9.87
CA LYS A 8 19.01 2.04 9.24
C LYS A 8 18.95 1.23 7.95
N CYS A 9 18.16 0.16 7.92
CA CYS A 9 17.93 -0.63 6.71
C CYS A 9 17.24 0.20 5.60
N LEU A 10 16.23 1.00 5.96
CA LEU A 10 15.57 1.89 4.99
C LEU A 10 16.51 2.98 4.47
N ASP A 11 17.35 3.59 5.32
CA ASP A 11 18.36 4.55 4.90
C ASP A 11 19.32 3.93 3.90
N GLN A 12 19.82 2.72 4.20
CA GLN A 12 20.69 1.97 3.28
C GLN A 12 20.00 1.67 1.94
N LEU A 13 18.70 1.35 1.95
CA LEU A 13 17.93 1.13 0.71
C LEU A 13 17.75 2.42 -0.10
N VAL A 14 17.50 3.54 0.56
CA VAL A 14 17.41 4.86 -0.10
C VAL A 14 18.70 5.17 -0.85
N ASP A 15 19.85 5.00 -0.18
CA ASP A 15 21.16 5.25 -0.77
C ASP A 15 21.51 4.23 -1.86
N TYR A 16 21.36 2.94 -1.60
CA TYR A 16 21.68 1.86 -2.54
C TYR A 16 20.88 1.92 -3.83
N LEU A 17 19.57 2.23 -3.72
CA LEU A 17 18.68 2.34 -4.87
C LEU A 17 18.66 3.74 -5.47
N ALA A 18 19.39 4.72 -4.90
CA ALA A 18 19.39 6.13 -5.28
C ALA A 18 17.96 6.68 -5.39
N LEU A 19 17.15 6.44 -4.35
CA LEU A 19 15.73 6.84 -4.32
C LEU A 19 15.61 8.37 -4.27
N ASN A 20 14.60 8.88 -4.96
CA ASN A 20 14.29 10.31 -5.03
C ASN A 20 12.81 10.50 -5.44
N GLU A 21 12.39 11.73 -5.71
CA GLU A 21 11.01 12.04 -6.10
C GLU A 21 10.55 11.30 -7.38
N SER A 22 11.46 11.04 -8.31
CA SER A 22 11.17 10.35 -9.58
C SER A 22 11.37 8.84 -9.49
N ARG A 23 12.27 8.39 -8.62
CA ARG A 23 12.60 6.98 -8.40
C ARG A 23 12.18 6.54 -7.01
N ARG A 24 11.04 5.85 -6.92
CA ARG A 24 10.42 5.49 -5.65
C ARG A 24 10.44 4.00 -5.38
N LEU A 25 10.60 3.64 -4.11
CA LEU A 25 10.34 2.30 -3.60
C LEU A 25 8.95 2.28 -2.98
N ILE A 26 8.04 1.51 -3.59
CA ILE A 26 6.67 1.36 -3.09
C ILE A 26 6.65 0.26 -2.03
N ILE A 27 6.18 0.60 -0.82
CA ILE A 27 6.07 -0.29 0.33
C ILE A 27 4.59 -0.41 0.70
N TYR A 28 4.02 -1.61 0.53
CA TYR A 28 2.65 -1.86 0.95
C TYR A 28 2.59 -2.29 2.42
N VAL A 29 1.70 -1.64 3.17
CA VAL A 29 1.42 -1.93 4.57
C VAL A 29 -0.06 -2.20 4.73
N HIS A 30 -0.43 -3.32 5.34
CA HIS A 30 -1.85 -3.58 5.62
C HIS A 30 -2.27 -2.83 6.88
N ASN A 31 -3.25 -1.92 6.74
CA ASN A 31 -3.66 -0.98 7.80
C ASN A 31 -2.55 0.01 8.21
N LEU A 32 -1.98 0.71 7.21
CA LEU A 32 -0.93 1.71 7.43
C LEU A 32 -1.23 2.68 8.58
N GLY A 33 -2.50 2.96 8.88
CA GLY A 33 -2.90 3.82 9.99
C GLY A 33 -2.42 3.35 11.36
N TYR A 34 -2.22 2.04 11.55
CA TYR A 34 -1.66 1.48 12.78
C TYR A 34 -0.13 1.68 12.83
N GLU A 35 0.60 1.23 11.82
CA GLU A 35 2.07 1.34 11.77
C GLU A 35 2.54 2.79 11.70
N PHE A 36 1.77 3.66 11.04
CA PHE A 36 2.11 5.07 10.92
C PHE A 36 2.24 5.77 12.27
N GLN A 37 1.51 5.34 13.31
CA GLN A 37 1.64 5.92 14.64
C GLN A 37 3.04 5.73 15.24
N PHE A 38 3.71 4.63 14.89
CA PHE A 38 5.06 4.31 15.37
C PHE A 38 6.14 5.03 14.55
N ILE A 39 5.95 5.13 13.22
CA ILE A 39 6.99 5.64 12.31
C ILE A 39 6.91 7.16 12.07
N ARG A 40 5.77 7.80 12.32
CA ARG A 40 5.52 9.20 11.95
C ARG A 40 6.53 10.21 12.49
N LYS A 41 7.16 9.91 13.62
CA LYS A 41 8.14 10.82 14.28
C LYS A 41 9.57 10.65 13.77
N TYR A 42 9.84 9.60 13.00
CA TYR A 42 11.19 9.27 12.55
C TYR A 42 11.52 9.81 11.16
N PHE A 43 10.50 10.23 10.41
CA PHE A 43 10.68 10.75 9.07
C PHE A 43 10.15 12.17 8.95
N ASP A 44 10.89 13.00 8.20
CA ASP A 44 10.38 14.25 7.66
C ASP A 44 9.58 13.94 6.41
N TRP A 45 8.26 13.91 6.54
CA TRP A 45 7.36 13.47 5.48
C TRP A 45 7.20 14.53 4.40
N ASP A 46 7.57 14.22 3.16
CA ASP A 46 7.35 15.08 2.02
C ASP A 46 5.85 15.25 1.74
N LYS A 47 5.08 14.15 1.89
CA LYS A 47 3.64 14.14 1.66
C LYS A 47 2.95 13.03 2.44
N VAL A 48 1.83 13.39 3.06
CA VAL A 48 0.93 12.43 3.69
C VAL A 48 -0.49 12.69 3.21
N PHE A 49 -1.13 11.70 2.61
CA PHE A 49 -2.54 11.75 2.24
C PHE A 49 -3.35 10.85 3.15
N ALA A 50 -4.27 11.44 3.89
CA ALA A 50 -5.15 10.74 4.82
C ALA A 50 -6.61 11.10 4.57
N ILE A 51 -7.50 10.10 4.59
CA ILE A 51 -8.96 10.31 4.46
C ILE A 51 -9.52 10.93 5.73
N LYS A 52 -9.00 10.49 6.87
CA LYS A 52 -9.35 10.99 8.22
C LYS A 52 -8.10 11.08 9.06
N GLN A 53 -8.18 11.81 10.17
CA GLN A 53 -7.12 11.84 11.15
C GLN A 53 -6.68 10.41 11.52
N ARG A 54 -5.39 10.14 11.54
CA ARG A 54 -4.76 8.83 11.83
C ARG A 54 -5.11 7.70 10.84
N ARG A 55 -5.62 8.01 9.64
CA ARG A 55 -5.89 7.03 8.58
C ARG A 55 -5.21 7.42 7.27
N PRO A 56 -3.88 7.38 7.20
CA PRO A 56 -3.16 7.63 5.96
C PRO A 56 -3.45 6.54 4.93
N VAL A 57 -3.69 6.98 3.70
CA VAL A 57 -3.81 6.13 2.51
C VAL A 57 -2.43 5.88 1.93
N TYR A 58 -1.61 6.94 1.87
CA TYR A 58 -0.20 6.84 1.55
C TYR A 58 0.62 7.93 2.25
N ALA A 59 1.93 7.67 2.37
CA ALA A 59 2.90 8.60 2.90
C ALA A 59 4.20 8.49 2.11
N LEU A 60 4.84 9.63 1.82
CA LEU A 60 6.06 9.73 1.02
C LEU A 60 7.16 10.40 1.84
N CYS A 61 8.35 9.83 1.79
CA CYS A 61 9.56 10.39 2.38
C CYS A 61 10.79 9.92 1.61
N ARG A 62 11.60 10.84 1.08
CA ARG A 62 12.88 10.55 0.40
C ARG A 62 12.80 9.42 -0.65
N GLY A 63 11.71 9.36 -1.41
CA GLY A 63 11.46 8.29 -2.38
C GLY A 63 10.93 6.97 -1.80
N LEU A 64 10.78 6.83 -0.48
CA LEU A 64 10.02 5.74 0.14
C LEU A 64 8.53 6.09 0.09
N GLU A 65 7.74 5.29 -0.63
CA GLU A 65 6.29 5.51 -0.78
C GLU A 65 5.52 4.40 -0.09
N PHE A 66 4.99 4.69 1.10
CA PHE A 66 4.15 3.75 1.86
C PHE A 66 2.71 3.83 1.39
N ARG A 67 2.12 2.70 1.00
CA ARG A 67 0.73 2.58 0.55
C ARG A 67 -0.07 1.63 1.44
N CYS A 68 -1.32 1.99 1.72
CA CYS A 68 -2.20 1.17 2.55
C CYS A 68 -2.95 0.12 1.73
N SER A 69 -2.62 -1.16 1.87
CA SER A 69 -3.32 -2.25 1.18
C SER A 69 -4.73 -2.52 1.73
N LEU A 70 -5.05 -2.07 2.95
CA LEU A 70 -6.41 -2.13 3.48
C LEU A 70 -7.38 -1.24 2.70
N PHE A 71 -6.98 -0.01 2.32
CA PHE A 71 -7.81 0.86 1.48
C PHE A 71 -7.89 0.39 0.02
N LEU A 72 -6.88 -0.36 -0.43
CA LEU A 72 -6.87 -0.96 -1.76
C LEU A 72 -7.83 -2.15 -1.84
N SER A 73 -7.86 -3.01 -0.83
CA SER A 73 -8.71 -4.22 -0.80
C SER A 73 -10.10 -3.98 -0.21
N ASN A 74 -10.20 -3.12 0.81
CA ASN A 74 -11.33 -2.98 1.74
C ASN A 74 -11.64 -4.24 2.57
N TYR A 75 -10.70 -5.19 2.65
CA TYR A 75 -10.88 -6.46 3.34
C TYR A 75 -9.83 -6.67 4.42
N SER A 76 -10.15 -7.50 5.40
CA SER A 76 -9.19 -7.99 6.39
C SER A 76 -8.13 -8.87 5.73
N LEU A 77 -6.97 -9.00 6.38
CA LEU A 77 -5.90 -9.85 5.88
C LEU A 77 -6.32 -11.33 5.81
N GLU A 78 -7.16 -11.78 6.74
CA GLU A 78 -7.73 -13.11 6.73
C GLU A 78 -8.61 -13.35 5.48
N TYR A 79 -9.48 -12.39 5.16
CA TYR A 79 -10.33 -12.48 3.97
C TYR A 79 -9.48 -12.50 2.70
N ILE A 80 -8.46 -11.64 2.63
CA ILE A 80 -7.53 -11.62 1.50
C ILE A 80 -6.87 -12.99 1.33
N GLY A 81 -6.29 -13.55 2.40
CA GLY A 81 -5.61 -14.84 2.35
C GLY A 81 -6.52 -16.00 1.92
N LYS A 82 -7.82 -15.95 2.27
CA LYS A 82 -8.80 -16.95 1.83
C LYS A 82 -9.24 -16.81 0.37
N ASN A 83 -9.10 -15.61 -0.21
CA ASN A 83 -9.60 -15.27 -1.54
C ASN A 83 -8.49 -14.93 -2.53
N LEU A 84 -7.22 -15.21 -2.19
CA LEU A 84 -6.13 -15.13 -3.14
C LEU A 84 -6.36 -16.09 -4.30
N LEU A 85 -6.05 -15.63 -5.49
CA LEU A 85 -6.06 -16.46 -6.68
C LEU A 85 -5.02 -17.58 -6.56
N TYR A 86 -5.31 -18.71 -7.15
CA TYR A 86 -4.56 -19.96 -7.02
C TYR A 86 -3.07 -19.90 -7.36
N LYS A 87 -2.61 -18.85 -8.03
CA LYS A 87 -1.20 -18.71 -8.44
C LYS A 87 -0.27 -18.44 -7.25
N TYR A 88 -0.76 -17.71 -6.27
CA TYR A 88 0.02 -17.35 -5.07
C TYR A 88 -0.76 -17.64 -3.78
N PRO A 89 -1.21 -18.89 -3.55
CA PRO A 89 -2.07 -19.20 -2.42
C PRO A 89 -1.27 -19.14 -1.11
N VAL A 90 -1.59 -18.19 -0.26
CA VAL A 90 -1.06 -18.08 1.10
C VAL A 90 -2.21 -17.95 2.07
N LYS A 91 -2.43 -18.97 2.89
CA LYS A 91 -3.44 -18.91 3.94
C LYS A 91 -2.90 -18.13 5.14
N LYS A 92 -3.71 -17.21 5.69
CA LYS A 92 -3.37 -16.59 6.95
C LYS A 92 -3.30 -17.66 8.04
N LEU A 93 -2.20 -17.67 8.79
CA LEU A 93 -2.09 -18.53 9.98
C LEU A 93 -3.02 -17.97 11.06
N VAL A 94 -3.84 -18.84 11.63
CA VAL A 94 -4.59 -18.54 12.85
C VAL A 94 -3.61 -18.78 14.00
N GLY A 95 -3.08 -17.72 14.57
CA GLY A 95 -2.17 -17.78 15.70
C GLY A 95 -2.59 -16.76 16.73
N ASP A 96 -2.61 -17.17 17.97
CA ASP A 96 -2.81 -16.26 19.08
C ASP A 96 -1.47 -15.62 19.43
N LEU A 97 -1.27 -14.43 18.90
CA LEU A 97 -0.38 -13.48 19.55
C LEU A 97 -1.05 -13.11 20.86
N ASP A 98 -0.51 -13.61 21.96
CA ASP A 98 -0.98 -13.19 23.29
C ASP A 98 -0.70 -11.70 23.49
N TYR A 99 -1.73 -10.88 23.24
CA TYR A 99 -1.66 -9.42 23.38
C TYR A 99 -1.62 -8.96 24.84
N SER A 100 -1.90 -9.84 25.80
CA SER A 100 -1.78 -9.53 27.23
C SER A 100 -0.32 -9.52 27.68
N LYS A 101 0.56 -10.19 26.95
CA LYS A 101 1.99 -10.29 27.24
C LYS A 101 2.71 -8.98 26.95
N ILE A 102 3.27 -8.37 27.96
CA ILE A 102 4.11 -7.19 27.80
C ILE A 102 5.43 -7.60 27.13
N ARG A 103 5.72 -7.01 25.98
CA ARG A 103 6.94 -7.24 25.21
C ARG A 103 7.80 -5.99 25.20
N HIS A 104 9.09 -6.18 25.42
CA HIS A 104 10.12 -5.15 25.33
C HIS A 104 11.05 -5.43 24.16
N SER A 105 11.88 -4.48 23.76
CA SER A 105 12.87 -4.65 22.69
C SER A 105 13.81 -5.85 22.88
N LYS A 106 14.01 -6.29 24.13
CA LYS A 106 14.83 -7.46 24.48
C LYS A 106 14.03 -8.78 24.61
N THR A 107 12.69 -8.74 24.51
CA THR A 107 11.86 -9.95 24.60
C THR A 107 11.97 -10.70 23.27
N PRO A 108 12.51 -11.94 23.24
CA PRO A 108 12.58 -12.69 22.01
C PRO A 108 11.17 -13.11 21.55
N LEU A 109 10.93 -13.07 20.27
CA LEU A 109 9.75 -13.69 19.67
C LEU A 109 9.95 -15.21 19.66
N THR A 110 8.89 -15.95 19.94
CA THR A 110 8.87 -17.41 19.73
C THR A 110 8.90 -17.70 18.22
N GLU A 111 9.26 -18.92 17.85
CA GLU A 111 9.24 -19.36 16.44
C GLU A 111 7.84 -19.26 15.84
N GLN A 112 6.79 -19.56 16.63
CA GLN A 112 5.39 -19.43 16.21
C GLN A 112 4.99 -17.97 15.97
N GLU A 113 5.36 -17.06 16.88
CA GLU A 113 5.11 -15.61 16.72
C GLU A 113 5.84 -15.06 15.48
N LEU A 114 7.09 -15.50 15.25
CA LEU A 114 7.86 -15.11 14.07
C LEU A 114 7.23 -15.66 12.78
N ALA A 115 6.83 -16.93 12.77
CA ALA A 115 6.15 -17.57 11.65
C ALA A 115 4.82 -16.84 11.32
N TYR A 116 4.07 -16.46 12.34
CA TYR A 116 2.84 -15.68 12.18
C TYR A 116 3.12 -14.32 11.51
N CYS A 117 4.09 -13.55 12.01
CA CYS A 117 4.44 -12.25 11.42
C CYS A 117 4.92 -12.39 9.96
N ILE A 118 5.76 -13.39 9.68
CA ILE A 118 6.25 -13.65 8.31
C ILE A 118 5.08 -14.03 7.40
N ASN A 119 4.14 -14.83 7.89
CA ASN A 119 2.99 -15.25 7.09
C ASN A 119 2.06 -14.08 6.74
N ASP A 120 1.82 -13.16 7.67
CA ASP A 120 1.03 -11.95 7.40
C ASP A 120 1.67 -11.10 6.29
N VAL A 121 3.00 -10.96 6.30
CA VAL A 121 3.74 -10.29 5.22
C VAL A 121 3.57 -11.03 3.89
N LYS A 122 3.66 -12.38 3.89
CA LYS A 122 3.47 -13.20 2.67
C LYS A 122 2.08 -13.02 2.07
N VAL A 123 1.02 -12.91 2.90
CA VAL A 123 -0.34 -12.65 2.39
C VAL A 123 -0.41 -11.31 1.68
N VAL A 124 0.17 -10.25 2.25
CA VAL A 124 0.22 -8.93 1.57
C VAL A 124 1.02 -9.01 0.28
N MET A 125 2.18 -9.66 0.29
CA MET A 125 3.02 -9.83 -0.91
C MET A 125 2.26 -10.55 -2.03
N SER A 126 1.62 -11.67 -1.72
CA SER A 126 0.84 -12.44 -2.69
C SER A 126 -0.32 -11.63 -3.27
N TYR A 127 -1.03 -10.88 -2.42
CA TYR A 127 -2.11 -9.99 -2.88
C TYR A 127 -1.60 -8.90 -3.83
N ILE A 128 -0.50 -8.25 -3.49
CA ILE A 128 0.07 -7.21 -4.36
C ILE A 128 0.64 -7.81 -5.64
N GLN A 129 1.23 -9.01 -5.59
CA GLN A 129 1.69 -9.71 -6.77
C GLN A 129 0.55 -10.01 -7.76
N GLU A 130 -0.61 -10.48 -7.25
CA GLU A 130 -1.80 -10.68 -8.08
C GLU A 130 -2.29 -9.35 -8.71
N LYS A 131 -2.21 -8.24 -7.95
CA LYS A 131 -2.57 -6.92 -8.47
C LYS A 131 -1.60 -6.42 -9.54
N ILE A 132 -0.30 -6.65 -9.37
CA ILE A 132 0.69 -6.31 -10.40
C ILE A 132 0.40 -7.07 -11.70
N GLU A 133 0.08 -8.36 -11.60
CA GLU A 133 -0.25 -9.16 -12.79
C GLU A 133 -1.57 -8.72 -13.44
N GLN A 134 -2.57 -8.37 -12.63
CA GLN A 134 -3.86 -7.86 -13.12
C GLN A 134 -3.72 -6.51 -13.83
N ASP A 135 -2.95 -5.58 -13.26
CA ASP A 135 -2.83 -4.20 -13.73
C ASP A 135 -1.61 -4.00 -14.65
N GLY A 136 -0.74 -5.02 -14.74
CA GLY A 136 0.46 -5.04 -15.56
C GLY A 136 1.67 -4.35 -14.95
N ASP A 137 1.48 -3.45 -13.97
CA ASP A 137 2.56 -2.71 -13.32
C ASP A 137 2.14 -2.20 -11.95
N ILE A 138 3.08 -2.18 -10.98
CA ILE A 138 2.84 -1.69 -9.62
C ILE A 138 2.43 -0.21 -9.58
N THR A 139 2.86 0.59 -10.53
CA THR A 139 2.53 2.02 -10.62
C THR A 139 1.09 2.27 -11.07
N LYS A 140 0.50 1.30 -11.78
CA LYS A 140 -0.89 1.36 -12.25
C LYS A 140 -1.90 0.97 -11.16
N ILE A 141 -1.46 0.30 -10.10
CA ILE A 141 -2.31 -0.07 -8.97
C ILE A 141 -2.79 1.22 -8.27
N PRO A 142 -4.10 1.47 -8.18
CA PRO A 142 -4.62 2.66 -7.51
C PRO A 142 -4.40 2.59 -6.00
N LEU A 143 -4.46 3.73 -5.33
CA LEU A 143 -4.28 3.81 -3.87
C LEU A 143 -5.46 3.22 -3.08
N THR A 144 -6.63 3.14 -3.70
CA THR A 144 -7.86 2.68 -3.05
C THR A 144 -8.72 1.87 -3.99
N ASN A 145 -9.60 1.02 -3.45
CA ASN A 145 -10.56 0.26 -4.26
C ASN A 145 -11.44 1.15 -5.14
N THR A 146 -11.87 2.32 -4.63
CA THR A 146 -12.62 3.30 -5.41
C THR A 146 -11.81 3.86 -6.58
N GLY A 147 -10.49 3.77 -6.55
CA GLY A 147 -9.62 4.12 -7.66
C GLY A 147 -9.85 3.25 -8.89
N TYR A 148 -10.10 1.97 -8.71
CA TYR A 148 -10.46 1.04 -9.83
C TYR A 148 -11.77 1.46 -10.47
N VAL A 149 -12.81 1.73 -9.67
CA VAL A 149 -14.10 2.19 -10.18
C VAL A 149 -13.94 3.49 -10.96
N ARG A 150 -13.16 4.44 -10.40
CA ARG A 150 -12.91 5.72 -11.07
C ARG A 150 -12.15 5.53 -12.40
N ASN A 151 -11.17 4.65 -12.44
CA ASN A 151 -10.41 4.37 -13.66
C ASN A 151 -11.30 3.71 -14.72
N TYR A 152 -12.14 2.77 -14.31
CA TYR A 152 -13.14 2.16 -15.17
C TYR A 152 -14.12 3.19 -15.73
N CYS A 153 -14.76 4.00 -14.88
CA CYS A 153 -15.67 5.05 -15.33
C CYS A 153 -15.01 6.06 -16.28
N ARG A 154 -13.75 6.41 -16.02
CA ARG A 154 -13.01 7.30 -16.93
C ARG A 154 -12.82 6.68 -18.30
N LYS A 155 -12.44 5.40 -18.35
CA LYS A 155 -12.19 4.69 -19.58
C LYS A 155 -13.50 4.48 -20.37
N GLU A 156 -14.52 3.94 -19.72
CA GLU A 156 -15.74 3.47 -20.39
C GLU A 156 -16.80 4.57 -20.58
N CYS A 157 -16.85 5.57 -19.67
CA CYS A 157 -17.91 6.59 -19.73
C CYS A 157 -17.43 7.96 -20.21
N PHE A 158 -16.17 8.35 -19.88
CA PHE A 158 -15.70 9.68 -20.21
C PHE A 158 -14.80 9.75 -21.43
N PHE A 159 -14.17 8.63 -21.78
CA PHE A 159 -13.20 8.58 -22.86
C PHE A 159 -13.59 7.62 -23.97
N GLU A 160 -14.82 7.09 -23.96
CA GLU A 160 -15.31 6.13 -24.96
C GLU A 160 -15.07 6.64 -26.39
N ASP A 161 -15.36 7.93 -26.63
CA ASP A 161 -15.21 8.56 -27.95
C ASP A 161 -13.88 9.31 -28.15
N ILE A 162 -12.93 9.19 -27.20
CA ILE A 162 -11.67 9.92 -27.26
C ILE A 162 -10.51 8.96 -27.46
N PRO A 163 -9.73 9.09 -28.54
CA PRO A 163 -8.56 8.25 -28.80
C PRO A 163 -7.59 8.19 -27.62
N GLU A 164 -6.92 7.06 -27.44
CA GLU A 164 -5.99 6.86 -26.30
C GLU A 164 -4.79 7.82 -26.33
N ASP A 165 -4.41 8.28 -27.49
CA ASP A 165 -3.32 9.23 -27.76
C ASP A 165 -3.75 10.70 -27.69
N ASP A 166 -5.07 11.01 -27.64
CA ASP A 166 -5.57 12.40 -27.47
C ASP A 166 -5.57 12.82 -26.00
N GLU A 167 -4.37 13.15 -25.47
CA GLU A 167 -4.22 13.65 -24.09
C GLU A 167 -4.96 14.97 -23.84
N GLU A 168 -5.05 15.82 -24.85
CA GLU A 168 -5.66 17.14 -24.71
C GLU A 168 -7.20 17.04 -24.66
N GLY A 169 -7.79 16.19 -25.49
CA GLY A 169 -9.19 15.81 -25.44
C GLY A 169 -9.57 15.22 -24.08
N ARG A 170 -8.77 14.31 -23.55
CA ARG A 170 -8.96 13.72 -22.22
C ARG A 170 -8.88 14.75 -21.09
N LYS A 171 -7.92 15.67 -21.13
CA LYS A 171 -7.83 16.78 -20.16
C LYS A 171 -9.06 17.67 -20.20
N ARG A 172 -9.53 18.02 -21.40
CA ARG A 172 -10.72 18.88 -21.60
C ARG A 172 -11.98 18.24 -21.02
N VAL A 173 -12.22 16.95 -21.26
CA VAL A 173 -13.37 16.22 -20.68
C VAL A 173 -13.32 16.21 -19.17
N LEU A 174 -12.16 15.96 -18.57
CA LEU A 174 -11.99 15.97 -17.12
C LEU A 174 -12.18 17.36 -16.52
N MET A 175 -11.77 18.42 -17.21
CA MET A 175 -12.02 19.80 -16.77
C MET A 175 -13.51 20.13 -16.80
N ASN A 176 -14.21 19.76 -17.87
CA ASN A 176 -15.65 19.97 -17.99
C ASN A 176 -16.42 19.21 -16.91
N TYR A 177 -16.07 17.94 -16.66
CA TYR A 177 -16.66 17.16 -15.58
C TYR A 177 -16.46 17.82 -14.20
N ARG A 178 -15.26 18.32 -13.90
CA ARG A 178 -14.96 19.02 -12.65
C ARG A 178 -15.74 20.33 -12.51
N ALA A 179 -16.03 20.99 -13.63
CA ALA A 179 -16.83 22.22 -13.62
C ALA A 179 -18.32 21.96 -13.31
N ILE A 180 -18.85 20.82 -13.79
CA ILE A 180 -20.25 20.41 -13.53
C ILE A 180 -20.43 19.92 -12.10
N MET A 181 -19.41 19.31 -11.49
CA MET A 181 -19.47 18.72 -10.15
C MET A 181 -19.16 19.72 -9.01
N LYS A 182 -18.89 20.99 -9.31
CA LYS A 182 -18.79 22.09 -8.34
C LYS A 182 -20.13 22.72 -8.09
#